data_6040f0e7c55fd99a23e6fe71748d65f7
#
_entry.id   6040f0e7c55fd99a23e6fe71748d65f7
#
_cell.length_a   1.000
_cell.length_b   1.000
_cell.length_c   1.000
_cell.angle_alpha   90.00
_cell.angle_beta   90.00
_cell.angle_gamma   90.00
#
_symmetry.space_group_name_H-M   'P 1'
#
loop_
_entity.id
_entity.type
_entity.pdbx_description
1 polymer ?
#
loop_
_entity_poly.entity_id
_entity_poly.type
_entity_poly.pdbx_seq_one_letter_code
_entity_poly.pdbx_strand_id
1 'polypeptide(L)'
;SSHDYELLFDTLAQQFGRLDGILHNAGILGERIELAHYPIEDWDDVMAVNLRAPFVMTQELMPLLQQSDNASVVFASSGVGREARPKWGAYSVSKIAIEAVSQIFAKENVYPNIRFNCINPGATRTAMRAKAYPEEDPKTLATPEMIMPAYLYLMGEDSLHMNGQSIDAQA
;
A
#
# COMPACT_ATOMS: atom_id res chain seq x y z
N SER A 1 10.57 -14.93 3.37
CA SER A 1 11.60 -14.95 4.42
C SER A 1 12.46 -13.70 4.34
N SER A 2 13.32 -13.43 5.34
CA SER A 2 14.29 -12.31 5.27
C SER A 2 15.20 -12.45 4.05
N HIS A 3 15.60 -13.67 3.74
CA HIS A 3 16.43 -13.99 2.57
C HIS A 3 15.80 -13.56 1.23
N ASP A 4 14.48 -13.61 1.08
CA ASP A 4 13.81 -13.19 -0.16
C ASP A 4 13.94 -11.68 -0.39
N TYR A 5 13.92 -10.88 0.68
CA TYR A 5 14.10 -9.43 0.60
C TYR A 5 15.56 -9.06 0.29
N GLU A 6 16.54 -9.76 0.90
CA GLU A 6 17.95 -9.61 0.58
C GLU A 6 18.23 -9.94 -0.90
N LEU A 7 17.68 -11.04 -1.41
CA LEU A 7 17.81 -11.42 -2.82
C LEU A 7 17.18 -10.39 -3.76
N LEU A 8 16.03 -9.82 -3.38
CA LEU A 8 15.40 -8.73 -4.13
C LEU A 8 16.29 -7.50 -4.18
N PHE A 9 16.86 -7.09 -3.03
CA PHE A 9 17.80 -5.97 -2.96
C PHE A 9 19.01 -6.20 -3.86
N ASP A 10 19.67 -7.33 -3.72
CA ASP A 10 20.86 -7.67 -4.51
C ASP A 10 20.57 -7.65 -6.01
N THR A 11 19.44 -8.21 -6.42
CA THR A 11 19.01 -8.24 -7.83
C THR A 11 18.82 -6.83 -8.37
N LEU A 12 18.10 -5.97 -7.64
CA LEU A 12 17.85 -4.60 -8.07
C LEU A 12 19.14 -3.75 -8.05
N ALA A 13 19.98 -3.93 -7.04
CA ALA A 13 21.25 -3.24 -6.93
C ALA A 13 22.18 -3.57 -8.10
N GLN A 14 22.28 -4.86 -8.47
CA GLN A 14 23.12 -5.31 -9.59
C GLN A 14 22.60 -4.84 -10.95
N GLN A 15 21.28 -4.83 -11.14
CA GLN A 15 20.68 -4.49 -12.44
C GLN A 15 20.55 -2.99 -12.67
N PHE A 16 20.21 -2.23 -11.63
CA PHE A 16 19.81 -0.82 -11.77
C PHE A 16 20.64 0.13 -10.91
N GLY A 17 21.21 -0.30 -9.80
CA GLY A 17 21.98 0.52 -8.87
C GLY A 17 21.16 1.55 -8.07
N ARG A 18 19.91 1.80 -8.46
CA ARG A 18 18.97 2.70 -7.79
C ARG A 18 17.53 2.21 -7.96
N LEU A 19 16.63 2.79 -7.19
CA LEU A 19 15.20 2.57 -7.29
C LEU A 19 14.47 3.91 -7.21
N ASP A 20 13.68 4.26 -8.23
CA ASP A 20 12.98 5.54 -8.32
C ASP A 20 11.57 5.49 -7.70
N GLY A 21 11.09 4.32 -7.33
CA GLY A 21 9.83 4.21 -6.61
C GLY A 21 9.40 2.79 -6.28
N ILE A 22 8.49 2.71 -5.32
CA ILE A 22 7.84 1.47 -4.91
C ILE A 22 6.33 1.72 -4.78
N LEU A 23 5.54 0.89 -5.43
CA LEU A 23 4.10 0.84 -5.21
C LEU A 23 3.73 -0.44 -4.46
N HIS A 24 3.42 -0.32 -3.18
CA HIS A 24 2.90 -1.39 -2.36
C HIS A 24 1.40 -1.56 -2.58
N ASN A 25 1.03 -2.23 -3.67
CA ASN A 25 -0.36 -2.45 -4.07
C ASN A 25 -0.90 -3.84 -3.70
N ALA A 26 -0.03 -4.81 -3.48
CA ALA A 26 -0.45 -6.16 -3.09
C ALA A 26 -1.22 -6.13 -1.77
N GLY A 27 -2.28 -6.92 -1.70
CA GLY A 27 -3.08 -7.04 -0.49
C GLY A 27 -4.09 -8.18 -0.58
N ILE A 28 -4.45 -8.71 0.56
CA ILE A 28 -5.50 -9.72 0.71
C ILE A 28 -6.58 -9.22 1.66
N LEU A 29 -7.82 -9.65 1.41
CA LEU A 29 -8.99 -9.22 2.17
C LEU A 29 -9.12 -9.95 3.50
N GLY A 30 -8.75 -11.24 3.56
CA GLY A 30 -9.07 -12.12 4.68
C GLY A 30 -10.58 -12.40 4.77
N GLU A 31 -11.03 -12.82 5.94
CA GLU A 31 -12.43 -13.11 6.21
C GLU A 31 -13.22 -11.85 6.61
N ARG A 32 -14.52 -11.84 6.27
CA ARG A 32 -15.44 -10.75 6.63
C ARG A 32 -16.44 -11.21 7.67
N ILE A 33 -15.92 -11.40 8.89
CA ILE A 33 -16.70 -11.84 10.06
C ILE A 33 -16.46 -10.91 11.26
N GLU A 34 -17.17 -11.15 12.34
CA GLU A 34 -17.02 -10.42 13.60
C GLU A 34 -15.62 -10.66 14.19
N LEU A 35 -15.00 -9.61 14.69
CA LEU A 35 -13.62 -9.64 15.17
C LEU A 35 -13.42 -10.66 16.31
N ALA A 36 -14.44 -10.86 17.16
CA ALA A 36 -14.40 -11.84 18.25
C ALA A 36 -14.26 -13.30 17.77
N HIS A 37 -14.59 -13.58 16.52
CA HIS A 37 -14.55 -14.92 15.92
C HIS A 37 -13.56 -15.01 14.75
N TYR A 38 -12.68 -14.00 14.62
CA TYR A 38 -11.75 -13.93 13.49
C TYR A 38 -10.69 -15.04 13.59
N PRO A 39 -10.46 -15.86 12.54
CA PRO A 39 -9.43 -16.89 12.55
C PRO A 39 -8.04 -16.28 12.70
N ILE A 40 -7.20 -16.86 13.55
CA ILE A 40 -5.86 -16.34 13.82
C ILE A 40 -4.95 -16.48 12.59
N GLU A 41 -5.06 -17.59 11.88
CA GLU A 41 -4.29 -17.83 10.65
C GLU A 41 -4.59 -16.77 9.58
N ASP A 42 -5.87 -16.47 9.37
CA ASP A 42 -6.27 -15.41 8.41
C ASP A 42 -5.80 -14.02 8.87
N TRP A 43 -5.82 -13.79 10.20
CA TRP A 43 -5.26 -12.55 10.76
C TRP A 43 -3.78 -12.43 10.45
N ASP A 44 -3.01 -13.47 10.72
CA ASP A 44 -1.56 -13.48 10.51
C ASP A 44 -1.22 -13.31 9.02
N ASP A 45 -1.93 -13.97 8.12
CA ASP A 45 -1.75 -13.85 6.69
C ASP A 45 -2.04 -12.42 6.19
N VAL A 46 -3.15 -11.82 6.63
CA VAL A 46 -3.50 -10.44 6.25
C VAL A 46 -2.45 -9.45 6.76
N MET A 47 -2.01 -9.58 8.01
CA MET A 47 -0.99 -8.72 8.59
C MET A 47 0.37 -8.92 7.92
N ALA A 48 0.73 -10.15 7.56
CA ALA A 48 1.96 -10.45 6.85
C ALA A 48 2.00 -9.80 5.47
N VAL A 49 0.93 -9.92 4.68
CA VAL A 49 0.86 -9.39 3.30
C VAL A 49 0.62 -7.88 3.28
N ASN A 50 -0.37 -7.40 4.04
CA ASN A 50 -0.83 -6.01 3.90
C ASN A 50 0.02 -5.00 4.69
N LEU A 51 0.75 -5.44 5.72
CA LEU A 51 1.49 -4.56 6.62
C LEU A 51 2.98 -4.92 6.70
N ARG A 52 3.28 -6.16 7.11
CA ARG A 52 4.68 -6.54 7.37
C ARG A 52 5.52 -6.51 6.09
N ALA A 53 5.02 -7.05 4.99
CA ALA A 53 5.77 -7.10 3.73
C ALA A 53 6.08 -5.70 3.17
N PRO A 54 5.11 -4.76 3.05
CA PRO A 54 5.41 -3.38 2.65
C PRO A 54 6.42 -2.68 3.56
N PHE A 55 6.31 -2.86 4.88
CA PHE A 55 7.25 -2.28 5.84
C PHE A 55 8.67 -2.81 5.62
N VAL A 56 8.85 -4.14 5.64
CA VAL A 56 10.18 -4.76 5.50
C VAL A 56 10.79 -4.45 4.13
N MET A 57 10.00 -4.55 3.05
CA MET A 57 10.48 -4.24 1.70
C MET A 57 10.92 -2.78 1.57
N THR A 58 10.19 -1.83 2.16
CA THR A 58 10.61 -0.43 2.17
C THR A 58 11.92 -0.25 2.93
N GLN A 59 12.06 -0.90 4.10
CA GLN A 59 13.28 -0.83 4.92
C GLN A 59 14.49 -1.39 4.17
N GLU A 60 14.36 -2.57 3.57
CA GLU A 60 15.45 -3.24 2.83
C GLU A 60 15.85 -2.47 1.56
N LEU A 61 14.90 -1.87 0.86
CA LEU A 61 15.15 -1.15 -0.39
C LEU A 61 15.52 0.33 -0.17
N MET A 62 15.52 0.82 1.07
CA MET A 62 15.85 2.21 1.40
C MET A 62 17.20 2.65 0.81
N PRO A 63 18.30 1.87 0.85
CA PRO A 63 19.57 2.29 0.26
C PRO A 63 19.50 2.55 -1.24
N LEU A 64 18.64 1.82 -1.98
CA LEU A 64 18.44 2.05 -3.43
C LEU A 64 17.57 3.28 -3.71
N LEU A 65 16.57 3.55 -2.86
CA LEU A 65 15.75 4.76 -2.94
C LEU A 65 16.60 6.02 -2.70
N GLN A 66 17.59 5.94 -1.82
CA GLN A 66 18.51 7.05 -1.53
C GLN A 66 19.40 7.42 -2.73
N GLN A 67 19.64 6.50 -3.67
CA GLN A 67 20.40 6.74 -4.89
C GLN A 67 19.57 7.41 -5.99
N SER A 68 18.27 7.52 -5.83
CA SER A 68 17.39 8.22 -6.78
C SER A 68 17.45 9.72 -6.57
N ASP A 69 17.32 10.48 -7.65
CA ASP A 69 17.13 11.92 -7.56
C ASP A 69 15.74 12.27 -6.98
N ASN A 70 14.78 11.35 -7.10
CA ASN A 70 13.37 11.63 -6.83
C ASN A 70 12.56 10.34 -6.62
N ALA A 71 12.68 9.72 -5.46
CA ALA A 71 11.98 8.48 -5.16
C ALA A 71 10.57 8.70 -4.59
N SER A 72 9.63 7.86 -5.00
CA SER A 72 8.25 7.83 -4.47
C SER A 72 7.89 6.45 -3.93
N VAL A 73 7.53 6.38 -2.66
CA VAL A 73 7.00 5.17 -2.03
C VAL A 73 5.51 5.37 -1.76
N VAL A 74 4.68 4.56 -2.40
CA VAL A 74 3.22 4.65 -2.29
C VAL A 74 2.64 3.37 -1.70
N PHE A 75 1.83 3.52 -0.66
CA PHE A 75 1.14 2.42 0.00
C PHE A 75 -0.35 2.45 -0.35
N ALA A 76 -0.87 1.35 -0.90
CA ALA A 76 -2.31 1.21 -1.13
C ALA A 76 -3.06 1.01 0.18
N SER A 77 -3.85 2.01 0.54
CA SER A 77 -4.76 2.03 1.69
C SER A 77 -6.19 1.63 1.28
N SER A 78 -7.18 2.09 2.00
CA SER A 78 -8.61 1.84 1.76
C SER A 78 -9.43 2.83 2.57
N GLY A 79 -10.69 3.04 2.20
CA GLY A 79 -11.64 3.79 3.04
C GLY A 79 -11.78 3.20 4.45
N VAL A 80 -11.70 1.86 4.61
CA VAL A 80 -11.70 1.20 5.93
C VAL A 80 -10.34 1.27 6.64
N GLY A 81 -9.33 1.81 6.01
CA GLY A 81 -8.06 2.21 6.63
C GLY A 81 -8.11 3.60 7.27
N ARG A 82 -9.14 4.40 6.99
CA ARG A 82 -9.39 5.71 7.62
C ARG A 82 -10.51 5.63 8.66
N GLU A 83 -11.52 4.81 8.41
CA GLU A 83 -12.65 4.59 9.31
C GLU A 83 -12.93 3.10 9.41
N ALA A 84 -12.68 2.52 10.60
CA ALA A 84 -12.93 1.11 10.85
C ALA A 84 -14.44 0.80 10.78
N ARG A 85 -14.76 -0.36 10.17
CA ARG A 85 -16.16 -0.80 10.02
C ARG A 85 -16.33 -2.24 10.51
N PRO A 86 -17.52 -2.60 11.03
CA PRO A 86 -17.81 -3.97 11.44
C PRO A 86 -17.53 -4.99 10.34
N LYS A 87 -17.01 -6.15 10.72
CA LYS A 87 -16.71 -7.28 9.85
C LYS A 87 -15.59 -7.05 8.82
N TRP A 88 -14.75 -6.04 9.03
CA TRP A 88 -13.56 -5.82 8.19
C TRP A 88 -12.26 -6.34 8.84
N GLY A 89 -12.31 -6.78 10.08
CA GLY A 89 -11.28 -7.53 10.81
C GLY A 89 -9.84 -7.08 10.56
N ALA A 90 -8.97 -8.02 10.28
CA ALA A 90 -7.55 -7.79 10.02
C ALA A 90 -7.30 -6.85 8.84
N TYR A 91 -8.15 -6.87 7.80
CA TYR A 91 -8.00 -5.96 6.65
C TYR A 91 -8.05 -4.49 7.07
N SER A 92 -9.09 -4.09 7.82
CA SER A 92 -9.20 -2.70 8.30
C SER A 92 -8.02 -2.32 9.18
N VAL A 93 -7.66 -3.19 10.13
CA VAL A 93 -6.50 -2.96 11.02
C VAL A 93 -5.21 -2.79 10.21
N SER A 94 -4.95 -3.66 9.23
CA SER A 94 -3.76 -3.57 8.40
C SER A 94 -3.71 -2.27 7.58
N LYS A 95 -4.88 -1.79 7.09
CA LYS A 95 -4.96 -0.55 6.29
C LYS A 95 -4.88 0.72 7.15
N ILE A 96 -5.34 0.69 8.41
CA ILE A 96 -5.08 1.75 9.39
C ILE A 96 -3.59 1.79 9.73
N ALA A 97 -2.99 0.64 9.98
CA ALA A 97 -1.58 0.52 10.33
C ALA A 97 -0.66 0.99 9.19
N ILE A 98 -0.95 0.67 7.93
CA ILE A 98 -0.12 1.09 6.80
C ILE A 98 -0.18 2.62 6.57
N GLU A 99 -1.31 3.27 6.86
CA GLU A 99 -1.41 4.75 6.88
C GLU A 99 -0.44 5.34 7.91
N ALA A 100 -0.39 4.74 9.10
CA ALA A 100 0.54 5.16 10.16
C ALA A 100 2.02 4.91 9.76
N VAL A 101 2.33 3.75 9.18
CA VAL A 101 3.68 3.41 8.68
C VAL A 101 4.15 4.44 7.66
N SER A 102 3.32 4.80 6.68
CA SER A 102 3.63 5.81 5.68
C SER A 102 3.95 7.17 6.32
N GLN A 103 3.13 7.61 7.28
CA GLN A 103 3.35 8.88 7.99
C GLN A 103 4.63 8.88 8.84
N ILE A 104 4.95 7.75 9.47
CA ILE A 104 6.17 7.59 10.28
C ILE A 104 7.39 7.69 9.36
N PHE A 105 7.43 6.92 8.27
CA PHE A 105 8.50 7.02 7.28
C PHE A 105 8.68 8.46 6.77
N ALA A 106 7.58 9.14 6.43
CA ALA A 106 7.62 10.51 5.94
C ALA A 106 8.21 11.50 6.96
N LYS A 107 7.91 11.32 8.26
CA LYS A 107 8.37 12.21 9.34
C LYS A 107 9.79 11.92 9.81
N GLU A 108 10.20 10.65 9.78
CA GLU A 108 11.54 10.21 10.20
C GLU A 108 12.57 10.35 9.06
N ASN A 109 12.10 10.43 7.81
CA ASN A 109 12.98 10.50 6.66
C ASN A 109 13.77 11.81 6.60
N VAL A 110 15.09 11.68 6.57
CA VAL A 110 16.03 12.82 6.45
C VAL A 110 16.47 13.08 5.00
N TYR A 111 16.04 12.27 4.06
CA TYR A 111 16.40 12.33 2.65
C TYR A 111 15.34 13.10 1.86
N PRO A 112 15.61 14.35 1.44
CA PRO A 112 14.59 15.19 0.80
C PRO A 112 14.11 14.67 -0.57
N ASN A 113 14.87 13.74 -1.15
CA ASN A 113 14.58 13.11 -2.44
C ASN A 113 13.64 11.89 -2.32
N ILE A 114 13.18 11.50 -1.13
CA ILE A 114 12.28 10.36 -0.94
C ILE A 114 10.96 10.83 -0.35
N ARG A 115 9.85 10.45 -0.96
CA ARG A 115 8.47 10.74 -0.52
C ARG A 115 7.74 9.46 -0.13
N PHE A 116 6.92 9.54 0.91
CA PHE A 116 6.08 8.43 1.38
C PHE A 116 4.62 8.89 1.44
N ASN A 117 3.75 8.27 0.69
CA ASN A 117 2.34 8.64 0.63
C ASN A 117 1.44 7.40 0.62
N CYS A 118 0.17 7.58 0.96
CA CYS A 118 -0.86 6.58 0.82
C CYS A 118 -1.84 6.95 -0.29
N ILE A 119 -2.43 5.92 -0.90
CA ILE A 119 -3.54 6.07 -1.84
C ILE A 119 -4.71 5.17 -1.43
N ASN A 120 -5.89 5.74 -1.33
CA ASN A 120 -7.13 4.98 -1.23
C ASN A 120 -7.72 4.82 -2.64
N PRO A 121 -7.73 3.59 -3.19
CA PRO A 121 -8.26 3.34 -4.55
C PRO A 121 -9.76 3.62 -4.66
N GLY A 122 -10.48 3.61 -3.54
CA GLY A 122 -11.94 3.65 -3.54
C GLY A 122 -12.57 2.33 -4.00
N ALA A 123 -13.86 2.37 -4.29
CA ALA A 123 -14.61 1.22 -4.78
C ALA A 123 -14.23 0.92 -6.25
N THR A 124 -13.36 -0.06 -6.46
CA THR A 124 -12.79 -0.40 -7.76
C THR A 124 -13.22 -1.81 -8.18
N ARG A 125 -13.52 -2.00 -9.45
CA ARG A 125 -13.94 -3.27 -10.07
C ARG A 125 -12.80 -4.28 -10.05
N THR A 126 -12.74 -5.08 -8.98
CA THR A 126 -11.72 -6.11 -8.75
C THR A 126 -12.33 -7.37 -8.17
N ALA A 127 -11.62 -8.49 -8.26
CA ALA A 127 -12.04 -9.74 -7.61
C ALA A 127 -12.19 -9.58 -6.09
N MET A 128 -11.31 -8.80 -5.45
CA MET A 128 -11.40 -8.49 -4.02
C MET A 128 -12.69 -7.73 -3.70
N ARG A 129 -13.08 -6.74 -4.52
CA ARG A 129 -14.33 -6.00 -4.34
C ARG A 129 -15.55 -6.90 -4.48
N ALA A 130 -15.57 -7.78 -5.48
CA ALA A 130 -16.65 -8.75 -5.68
C ALA A 130 -16.76 -9.72 -4.49
N LYS A 131 -15.64 -10.18 -3.93
CA LYS A 131 -15.64 -11.00 -2.69
C LYS A 131 -16.21 -10.21 -1.50
N ALA A 132 -15.87 -8.93 -1.37
CA ALA A 132 -16.31 -8.09 -0.25
C ALA A 132 -17.79 -7.70 -0.33
N TYR A 133 -18.32 -7.53 -1.54
CA TYR A 133 -19.70 -7.08 -1.84
C TYR A 133 -20.30 -7.89 -2.99
N PRO A 134 -20.75 -9.15 -2.74
CA PRO A 134 -21.23 -10.05 -3.80
C PRO A 134 -22.48 -9.56 -4.52
N GLU A 135 -23.30 -8.75 -3.84
CA GLU A 135 -24.56 -8.21 -4.40
C GLU A 135 -24.38 -6.89 -5.18
N GLU A 136 -23.16 -6.33 -5.21
CA GLU A 136 -22.90 -5.06 -5.88
C GLU A 136 -22.73 -5.26 -7.39
N ASP A 137 -23.43 -4.45 -8.20
CA ASP A 137 -23.23 -4.49 -9.65
C ASP A 137 -21.85 -3.96 -10.03
N PRO A 138 -20.93 -4.81 -10.54
CA PRO A 138 -19.58 -4.38 -10.89
C PRO A 138 -19.54 -3.33 -12.00
N LYS A 139 -20.61 -3.15 -12.78
CA LYS A 139 -20.67 -2.13 -13.83
C LYS A 139 -20.80 -0.70 -13.28
N THR A 140 -21.22 -0.56 -12.03
CA THR A 140 -21.32 0.74 -11.35
C THR A 140 -19.98 1.21 -10.80
N LEU A 141 -18.96 0.35 -10.79
CA LEU A 141 -17.66 0.62 -10.21
C LEU A 141 -16.65 1.13 -11.25
N ALA A 142 -15.78 2.04 -10.81
CA ALA A 142 -14.61 2.43 -11.58
C ALA A 142 -13.73 1.22 -11.91
N THR A 143 -13.18 1.17 -13.11
CA THR A 143 -12.19 0.15 -13.48
C THR A 143 -10.80 0.54 -12.92
N PRO A 144 -9.84 -0.42 -12.81
CA PRO A 144 -8.48 -0.09 -12.43
C PRO A 144 -7.85 1.01 -13.32
N GLU A 145 -8.12 0.98 -14.62
CA GLU A 145 -7.59 1.98 -15.57
C GLU A 145 -8.11 3.39 -15.27
N MET A 146 -9.36 3.52 -14.82
CA MET A 146 -9.96 4.83 -14.51
C MET A 146 -9.31 5.51 -13.31
N ILE A 147 -8.76 4.75 -12.37
CA ILE A 147 -8.10 5.29 -11.18
C ILE A 147 -6.57 5.45 -11.35
N MET A 148 -6.01 4.95 -12.44
CA MET A 148 -4.58 4.97 -12.70
C MET A 148 -3.96 6.38 -12.68
N PRO A 149 -4.62 7.46 -13.15
CA PRO A 149 -4.07 8.81 -13.09
C PRO A 149 -3.60 9.24 -11.70
N ALA A 150 -4.31 8.86 -10.62
CA ALA A 150 -3.92 9.19 -9.26
C ALA A 150 -2.64 8.45 -8.81
N TYR A 151 -2.46 7.21 -9.26
CA TYR A 151 -1.24 6.44 -9.03
C TYR A 151 -0.05 7.03 -9.77
N LEU A 152 -0.23 7.37 -11.05
CA LEU A 152 0.81 8.01 -11.87
C LEU A 152 1.21 9.37 -11.29
N TYR A 153 0.24 10.15 -10.81
CA TYR A 153 0.51 11.41 -10.11
C TYR A 153 1.42 11.21 -8.91
N LEU A 154 1.11 10.27 -8.00
CA LEU A 154 1.92 10.02 -6.81
C LEU A 154 3.30 9.44 -7.14
N MET A 155 3.40 8.62 -8.16
CA MET A 155 4.68 8.02 -8.57
C MET A 155 5.55 8.98 -9.40
N GLY A 156 4.94 10.00 -10.03
CA GLY A 156 5.60 10.94 -10.92
C GLY A 156 6.11 12.22 -10.25
N GLU A 157 6.64 13.12 -11.07
CA GLU A 157 7.24 14.38 -10.64
C GLU A 157 6.19 15.44 -10.23
N ASP A 158 4.96 15.33 -10.71
CA ASP A 158 3.88 16.28 -10.40
C ASP A 158 3.55 16.34 -8.89
N SER A 159 3.92 15.30 -8.14
CA SER A 159 3.68 15.18 -6.70
C SER A 159 4.91 15.39 -5.81
N LEU A 160 5.94 16.09 -6.29
CA LEU A 160 7.19 16.34 -5.54
C LEU A 160 6.97 17.01 -4.18
N HIS A 161 5.92 17.81 -4.08
CA HIS A 161 5.53 18.51 -2.86
C HIS A 161 4.72 17.63 -1.88
N MET A 162 4.35 16.41 -2.28
CA MET A 162 3.52 15.50 -1.50
C MET A 162 4.39 14.56 -0.68
N ASN A 163 4.32 14.66 0.65
CA ASN A 163 4.97 13.72 1.57
C ASN A 163 4.12 13.54 2.83
N GLY A 164 3.94 12.32 3.29
CA GLY A 164 3.12 11.97 4.45
C GLY A 164 1.62 12.15 4.24
N GLN A 165 1.16 12.21 2.98
CA GLN A 165 -0.23 12.44 2.63
C GLN A 165 -0.95 11.13 2.29
N SER A 166 -2.27 11.15 2.44
CA SER A 166 -3.14 10.08 1.99
C SER A 166 -4.22 10.67 1.09
N ILE A 167 -4.23 10.27 -0.19
CA ILE A 167 -5.16 10.78 -1.18
C ILE A 167 -6.19 9.74 -1.62
N ASP A 168 -7.30 10.20 -2.16
CA ASP A 168 -8.31 9.36 -2.81
C ASP A 168 -8.06 9.32 -4.31
N ALA A 169 -8.11 8.12 -4.91
CA ALA A 169 -8.02 7.96 -6.35
C ALA A 169 -9.34 8.26 -7.06
N GLN A 170 -10.43 8.32 -6.32
CA GLN A 170 -11.78 8.64 -6.78
C GLN A 170 -12.34 9.80 -5.95
N ALA A 171 -13.05 10.72 -6.63
CA ALA A 171 -13.74 11.85 -5.98
C ALA A 171 -14.99 11.40 -5.23
#